data_7bcf8c144ff90a5dff2c84d82b19185a
#
_entry.id   7bcf8c144ff90a5dff2c84d82b19185a
#
_cell.length_a   1.000
_cell.length_b   1.000
_cell.length_c   1.000
_cell.angle_alpha   90.00
_cell.angle_beta   90.00
_cell.angle_gamma   90.00
#
_symmetry.space_group_name_H-M   'P 1'
#
loop_
_entity.id
_entity.type
_entity.pdbx_description
1 polymer ?
#
loop_
_entity_poly.entity_id
_entity_poly.type
_entity_poly.pdbx_seq_one_letter_code
_entity_poly.pdbx_strand_id
1 'polypeptide(L)'
;MVRNARTKRVLSRKTERNGYVRVHLSKEGCSKSVLLHRVVAAAFVPNPDGLPTVNHIDEDKANNAASNLEWSGMSYQNSYGRGAVARNKAKERPVWQLSMDGEPVRLWGSIKEASAFLGVNPSTVVCVCKGKRRYKSTGGYKFKYAEEVVLHG
;
A
#
# COMPACT_ATOMS: atom_id res chain seq x y z
N MET A 1 26.34 4.81 -5.58
CA MET A 1 27.06 4.31 -4.38
C MET A 1 27.22 5.47 -3.40
N VAL A 2 26.82 5.32 -2.13
CA VAL A 2 26.95 6.40 -1.11
C VAL A 2 28.25 6.23 -0.35
N ARG A 3 29.02 7.31 -0.24
CA ARG A 3 30.32 7.34 0.44
C ARG A 3 30.35 8.42 1.50
N ASN A 4 31.12 8.19 2.55
CA ASN A 4 31.43 9.21 3.53
C ASN A 4 32.32 10.30 2.86
N ALA A 5 31.91 11.57 2.96
CA ALA A 5 32.60 12.67 2.29
C ALA A 5 34.05 12.86 2.76
N ARG A 6 34.33 12.62 4.06
CA ARG A 6 35.65 12.77 4.68
C ARG A 6 36.55 11.54 4.46
N THR A 7 36.04 10.33 4.77
CA THR A 7 36.85 9.09 4.75
C THR A 7 36.82 8.38 3.42
N LYS A 8 35.99 8.81 2.46
CA LYS A 8 35.72 8.16 1.15
C LYS A 8 35.24 6.70 1.24
N ARG A 9 35.05 6.17 2.44
CA ARG A 9 34.55 4.80 2.65
C ARG A 9 33.11 4.69 2.15
N VAL A 10 32.81 3.57 1.48
CA VAL A 10 31.47 3.20 1.07
C VAL A 10 30.65 2.86 2.31
N LEU A 11 29.46 3.44 2.44
CA LEU A 11 28.58 3.13 3.56
C LEU A 11 27.94 1.75 3.36
N SER A 12 27.87 0.97 4.43
CA SER A 12 27.15 -0.31 4.42
C SER A 12 25.66 -0.08 4.19
N ARG A 13 25.06 -0.92 3.37
CA ARG A 13 23.66 -0.91 3.05
C ARG A 13 22.97 -2.11 3.67
N LYS A 14 21.80 -1.90 4.28
CA LYS A 14 20.97 -2.97 4.85
C LYS A 14 19.61 -2.94 4.16
N THR A 15 19.23 -4.04 3.53
CA THR A 15 17.87 -4.21 2.98
C THR A 15 16.94 -4.70 4.07
N GLU A 16 15.81 -4.04 4.23
CA GLU A 16 14.75 -4.41 5.17
C GLU A 16 13.82 -5.48 4.55
N ARG A 17 13.04 -6.15 5.39
CA ARG A 17 12.04 -7.16 4.95
C ARG A 17 11.02 -6.60 3.96
N ASN A 18 10.73 -5.31 4.02
CA ASN A 18 9.81 -4.62 3.11
C ASN A 18 10.47 -4.17 1.79
N GLY A 19 11.72 -4.54 1.53
CA GLY A 19 12.51 -4.25 0.33
C GLY A 19 13.25 -2.92 0.33
N TYR A 20 13.00 -2.02 1.30
CA TYR A 20 13.72 -0.75 1.36
C TYR A 20 15.16 -0.91 1.83
N VAL A 21 16.04 -0.08 1.26
CA VAL A 21 17.46 -0.04 1.64
C VAL A 21 17.73 1.10 2.60
N ARG A 22 18.43 0.80 3.71
CA ARG A 22 18.90 1.80 4.67
C ARG A 22 20.41 1.94 4.64
N VAL A 23 20.86 3.13 5.02
CA VAL A 23 22.28 3.43 5.31
C VAL A 23 22.40 4.08 6.68
N HIS A 24 23.53 3.88 7.34
CA HIS A 24 23.85 4.53 8.60
C HIS A 24 24.72 5.75 8.32
N LEU A 25 24.23 6.93 8.73
CA LEU A 25 24.96 8.18 8.69
C LEU A 25 25.42 8.52 10.10
N SER A 26 26.69 8.88 10.24
CA SER A 26 27.26 9.30 11.52
C SER A 26 27.85 10.69 11.39
N LYS A 27 27.48 11.60 12.30
CA LYS A 27 28.03 12.93 12.44
C LYS A 27 28.19 13.28 13.93
N GLU A 28 29.36 13.76 14.33
CA GLU A 28 29.63 14.26 15.70
C GLU A 28 29.23 13.26 16.80
N GLY A 29 29.57 11.96 16.61
CA GLY A 29 29.23 10.91 17.57
C GLY A 29 27.79 10.39 17.50
N CYS A 30 26.87 11.10 16.80
CA CYS A 30 25.50 10.66 16.60
C CYS A 30 25.38 9.82 15.33
N SER A 31 24.75 8.64 15.43
CA SER A 31 24.48 7.76 14.30
C SER A 31 22.98 7.68 14.03
N LYS A 32 22.57 7.85 12.76
CA LYS A 32 21.17 7.79 12.34
C LYS A 32 21.00 6.84 11.17
N SER A 33 20.06 5.90 11.28
CA SER A 33 19.65 5.05 10.18
C SER A 33 18.62 5.77 9.32
N VAL A 34 18.90 5.92 8.02
CA VAL A 34 18.03 6.64 7.08
C VAL A 34 17.75 5.80 5.84
N LEU A 35 16.62 6.02 5.20
CA LEU A 35 16.26 5.36 3.95
C LEU A 35 17.11 5.91 2.81
N LEU A 36 17.74 5.02 2.04
CA LEU A 36 18.70 5.38 0.99
C LEU A 36 18.04 6.23 -0.11
N HIS A 37 16.85 5.84 -0.59
CA HIS A 37 16.14 6.61 -1.62
C HIS A 37 15.88 8.07 -1.21
N ARG A 38 15.55 8.33 0.08
CA ARG A 38 15.34 9.69 0.56
C ARG A 38 16.62 10.51 0.56
N VAL A 39 17.75 9.90 0.90
CA VAL A 39 19.05 10.57 0.86
C VAL A 39 19.45 10.89 -0.57
N VAL A 40 19.23 9.96 -1.49
CA VAL A 40 19.54 10.18 -2.92
C VAL A 40 18.59 11.22 -3.52
N ALA A 41 17.29 11.12 -3.27
CA ALA A 41 16.32 12.09 -3.78
C ALA A 41 16.62 13.52 -3.26
N ALA A 42 16.89 13.66 -1.97
CA ALA A 42 17.23 14.96 -1.39
C ALA A 42 18.51 15.60 -1.96
N ALA A 43 19.45 14.77 -2.44
CA ALA A 43 20.72 15.25 -2.98
C ALA A 43 20.69 15.49 -4.51
N PHE A 44 19.85 14.78 -5.25
CA PHE A 44 19.99 14.72 -6.72
C PHE A 44 18.66 14.89 -7.48
N VAL A 45 17.51 14.87 -6.83
CA VAL A 45 16.21 15.03 -7.48
C VAL A 45 15.59 16.37 -7.06
N PRO A 46 15.35 17.31 -7.97
CA PRO A 46 14.71 18.58 -7.66
C PRO A 46 13.34 18.40 -7.01
N ASN A 47 13.02 19.24 -6.01
CA ASN A 47 11.73 19.23 -5.30
C ASN A 47 11.20 20.68 -5.15
N PRO A 48 10.84 21.35 -6.25
CA PRO A 48 10.38 22.73 -6.20
C PRO A 48 9.06 22.89 -5.40
N ASP A 49 8.20 21.87 -5.43
CA ASP A 49 6.89 21.89 -4.76
C ASP A 49 6.94 21.43 -3.29
N GLY A 50 8.11 21.09 -2.77
CA GLY A 50 8.27 20.62 -1.39
C GLY A 50 7.50 19.34 -1.05
N LEU A 51 7.36 18.43 -2.02
CA LEU A 51 6.60 17.20 -1.85
C LEU A 51 7.20 16.29 -0.77
N PRO A 52 6.39 15.65 0.10
CA PRO A 52 6.87 14.99 1.31
C PRO A 52 7.40 13.58 1.12
N THR A 53 7.04 12.90 0.03
CA THR A 53 7.36 11.49 -0.20
C THR A 53 8.20 11.28 -1.44
N VAL A 54 8.92 10.15 -1.48
CA VAL A 54 9.73 9.72 -2.63
C VAL A 54 9.17 8.40 -3.13
N ASN A 55 8.93 8.32 -4.44
CA ASN A 55 8.47 7.13 -5.14
C ASN A 55 9.61 6.51 -5.95
N HIS A 56 9.57 5.18 -6.14
CA HIS A 56 10.40 4.45 -7.11
C HIS A 56 9.57 4.26 -8.38
N ILE A 57 10.04 4.79 -9.49
CA ILE A 57 9.30 4.79 -10.77
C ILE A 57 9.05 3.36 -11.26
N ASP A 58 10.04 2.46 -11.12
CA ASP A 58 9.96 1.04 -11.49
C ASP A 58 9.32 0.14 -10.42
N GLU A 59 8.89 0.70 -9.28
CA GLU A 59 8.39 -0.01 -8.10
C GLU A 59 9.43 -0.91 -7.39
N ASP A 60 10.69 -0.96 -7.84
CA ASP A 60 11.76 -1.68 -7.16
C ASP A 60 12.40 -0.80 -6.06
N LYS A 61 12.10 -1.13 -4.82
CA LYS A 61 12.59 -0.41 -3.64
C LYS A 61 14.10 -0.54 -3.41
N ALA A 62 14.74 -1.47 -4.09
CA ALA A 62 16.19 -1.66 -4.06
C ALA A 62 16.92 -0.80 -5.10
N ASN A 63 16.22 -0.37 -6.16
CA ASN A 63 16.77 0.51 -7.21
C ASN A 63 16.70 1.98 -6.78
N ASN A 64 17.73 2.45 -6.08
CA ASN A 64 17.81 3.81 -5.56
C ASN A 64 18.64 4.75 -6.47
N ALA A 65 18.67 4.52 -7.78
CA ALA A 65 19.25 5.46 -8.75
C ALA A 65 18.42 6.76 -8.78
N ALA A 66 19.07 7.91 -8.89
CA ALA A 66 18.35 9.20 -8.91
C ALA A 66 17.36 9.31 -10.07
N SER A 67 17.69 8.72 -11.23
CA SER A 67 16.82 8.64 -12.41
C SER A 67 15.57 7.77 -12.21
N ASN A 68 15.56 6.94 -11.17
CA ASN A 68 14.43 6.08 -10.81
C ASN A 68 13.62 6.63 -9.63
N LEU A 69 13.94 7.82 -9.13
CA LEU A 69 13.29 8.42 -7.99
C LEU A 69 12.56 9.70 -8.38
N GLU A 70 11.36 9.87 -7.85
CA GLU A 70 10.57 11.09 -8.01
C GLU A 70 9.98 11.51 -6.67
N TRP A 71 9.85 12.82 -6.46
CA TRP A 71 9.08 13.34 -5.34
C TRP A 71 7.59 13.25 -5.64
N SER A 72 6.79 12.90 -4.64
CA SER A 72 5.35 12.67 -4.82
C SER A 72 4.55 13.11 -3.61
N GLY A 73 3.29 13.44 -3.85
CA GLY A 73 2.31 13.71 -2.79
C GLY A 73 1.76 12.41 -2.18
N MET A 74 1.17 12.52 -0.98
CA MET A 74 0.57 11.38 -0.26
C MET A 74 -0.57 10.72 -1.06
N SER A 75 -1.40 11.50 -1.76
CA SER A 75 -2.49 11.00 -2.60
C SER A 75 -2.00 10.18 -3.78
N TYR A 76 -0.93 10.66 -4.44
CA TYR A 76 -0.29 9.96 -5.55
C TYR A 76 0.26 8.61 -5.11
N GLN A 77 0.99 8.55 -4.00
CA GLN A 77 1.51 7.31 -3.40
C GLN A 77 0.39 6.28 -3.14
N ASN A 78 -0.78 6.74 -2.69
CA ASN A 78 -1.91 5.86 -2.40
C ASN A 78 -2.59 5.30 -3.66
N SER A 79 -2.51 5.99 -4.78
CA SER A 79 -3.11 5.59 -6.07
C SER A 79 -2.14 4.90 -7.02
N TYR A 80 -0.82 4.99 -6.75
CA TYR A 80 0.22 4.49 -7.62
C TYR A 80 0.52 2.99 -7.40
N GLY A 81 0.90 2.31 -8.48
CA GLY A 81 1.52 1.00 -8.47
C GLY A 81 0.57 -0.20 -8.38
N ARG A 82 1.16 -1.39 -8.45
CA ARG A 82 0.44 -2.68 -8.44
C ARG A 82 -0.46 -2.88 -7.23
N GLY A 83 -0.08 -2.31 -6.09
CA GLY A 83 -0.89 -2.37 -4.87
C GLY A 83 -2.21 -1.62 -4.99
N ALA A 84 -2.25 -0.48 -5.70
CA ALA A 84 -3.48 0.26 -5.98
C ALA A 84 -4.39 -0.51 -6.94
N VAL A 85 -3.83 -1.05 -8.02
CA VAL A 85 -4.54 -1.89 -8.99
C VAL A 85 -5.17 -3.10 -8.30
N ALA A 86 -4.40 -3.82 -7.47
CA ALA A 86 -4.91 -4.98 -6.74
C ALA A 86 -6.04 -4.62 -5.76
N ARG A 87 -5.94 -3.46 -5.07
CA ARG A 87 -7.02 -2.97 -4.18
C ARG A 87 -8.30 -2.62 -4.95
N ASN A 88 -8.16 -2.00 -6.12
CA ASN A 88 -9.30 -1.64 -6.95
C ASN A 88 -9.96 -2.88 -7.54
N LYS A 89 -9.18 -3.80 -8.10
CA LYS A 89 -9.67 -5.09 -8.62
C LYS A 89 -10.42 -5.90 -7.55
N ALA A 90 -9.96 -5.87 -6.29
CA ALA A 90 -10.67 -6.54 -5.20
C ALA A 90 -12.06 -5.94 -4.93
N LYS A 91 -12.30 -4.67 -5.25
CA LYS A 91 -13.60 -3.99 -5.09
C LYS A 91 -14.55 -4.22 -6.27
N GLU A 92 -14.04 -4.70 -7.39
CA GLU A 92 -14.81 -5.04 -8.60
C GLU A 92 -15.32 -6.49 -8.59
N ARG A 93 -14.92 -7.30 -7.58
CA ARG A 93 -15.38 -8.69 -7.45
C ARG A 93 -16.84 -8.74 -7.00
N PRO A 94 -17.66 -9.65 -7.57
CA PRO A 94 -19.02 -9.88 -7.13
C PRO A 94 -19.05 -10.45 -5.71
N VAL A 95 -20.06 -10.04 -4.93
CA VAL A 95 -20.20 -10.43 -3.53
C VAL A 95 -21.64 -10.76 -3.19
N TRP A 96 -21.82 -11.77 -2.33
CA TRP A 96 -23.05 -12.03 -1.63
C TRP A 96 -23.17 -11.12 -0.40
N GLN A 97 -24.30 -10.43 -0.30
CA GLN A 97 -24.80 -9.84 0.93
C GLN A 97 -25.54 -10.95 1.70
N LEU A 98 -25.15 -11.18 2.93
CA LEU A 98 -25.77 -12.20 3.78
C LEU A 98 -26.40 -11.52 5.01
N SER A 99 -27.45 -12.11 5.53
CA SER A 99 -28.02 -11.74 6.84
C SER A 99 -26.99 -11.95 7.95
N MET A 100 -27.32 -11.52 9.18
CA MET A 100 -26.48 -11.78 10.35
C MET A 100 -26.44 -13.27 10.71
N ASP A 101 -27.44 -14.04 10.29
CA ASP A 101 -27.49 -15.51 10.48
C ASP A 101 -26.70 -16.24 9.39
N GLY A 102 -26.35 -15.56 8.31
CA GLY A 102 -25.53 -16.09 7.21
C GLY A 102 -26.33 -16.48 5.99
N GLU A 103 -27.64 -16.23 5.96
CA GLU A 103 -28.52 -16.51 4.83
C GLU A 103 -28.28 -15.52 3.68
N PRO A 104 -28.30 -15.96 2.42
CA PRO A 104 -28.09 -15.10 1.27
C PRO A 104 -29.28 -14.14 1.09
N VAL A 105 -28.99 -12.83 1.07
CA VAL A 105 -29.98 -11.77 0.86
C VAL A 105 -29.95 -11.28 -0.59
N ARG A 106 -28.76 -10.96 -1.10
CA ARG A 106 -28.61 -10.42 -2.46
C ARG A 106 -27.22 -10.66 -3.02
N LEU A 107 -27.14 -10.98 -4.31
CA LEU A 107 -25.90 -10.99 -5.08
C LEU A 107 -25.68 -9.61 -5.70
N TRP A 108 -24.51 -9.04 -5.52
CA TRP A 108 -24.06 -7.77 -6.10
C TRP A 108 -22.99 -8.04 -7.15
N GLY A 109 -23.04 -7.33 -8.28
CA GLY A 109 -22.03 -7.42 -9.33
C GLY A 109 -20.64 -6.97 -8.90
N SER A 110 -20.57 -6.09 -7.90
CA SER A 110 -19.30 -5.65 -7.32
C SER A 110 -19.44 -5.15 -5.88
N ILE A 111 -18.35 -5.19 -5.11
CA ILE A 111 -18.31 -4.54 -3.79
C ILE A 111 -18.59 -3.03 -3.90
N LYS A 112 -18.16 -2.40 -5.00
CA LYS A 112 -18.39 -0.96 -5.23
C LYS A 112 -19.87 -0.66 -5.33
N GLU A 113 -20.63 -1.46 -6.07
CA GLU A 113 -22.08 -1.34 -6.22
C GLU A 113 -22.80 -1.56 -4.89
N ALA A 114 -22.51 -2.67 -4.20
CA ALA A 114 -23.07 -2.97 -2.89
C ALA A 114 -22.83 -1.85 -1.88
N SER A 115 -21.62 -1.33 -1.85
CA SER A 115 -21.22 -0.27 -0.92
C SER A 115 -21.92 1.05 -1.19
N ALA A 116 -22.08 1.42 -2.46
CA ALA A 116 -22.80 2.64 -2.86
C ALA A 116 -24.28 2.56 -2.49
N PHE A 117 -24.90 1.41 -2.72
CA PHE A 117 -26.33 1.20 -2.40
C PHE A 117 -26.60 1.18 -0.89
N LEU A 118 -25.74 0.49 -0.12
CA LEU A 118 -25.91 0.28 1.32
C LEU A 118 -25.29 1.41 2.18
N GLY A 119 -24.61 2.38 1.59
CA GLY A 119 -23.92 3.45 2.31
C GLY A 119 -22.76 2.98 3.19
N VAL A 120 -22.14 1.83 2.87
CA VAL A 120 -21.04 1.24 3.64
C VAL A 120 -19.68 1.44 2.97
N ASN A 121 -18.61 1.44 3.75
CA ASN A 121 -17.26 1.62 3.20
C ASN A 121 -16.80 0.37 2.44
N PRO A 122 -16.41 0.48 1.14
CA PRO A 122 -15.97 -0.65 0.32
C PRO A 122 -14.77 -1.41 0.91
N SER A 123 -13.86 -0.71 1.59
CA SER A 123 -12.70 -1.35 2.20
C SER A 123 -13.08 -2.19 3.43
N THR A 124 -14.14 -1.80 4.14
CA THR A 124 -14.70 -2.59 5.24
C THR A 124 -15.36 -3.86 4.71
N VAL A 125 -16.12 -3.78 3.60
CA VAL A 125 -16.71 -4.95 2.93
C VAL A 125 -15.62 -5.95 2.52
N VAL A 126 -14.52 -5.47 1.91
CA VAL A 126 -13.35 -6.33 1.58
C VAL A 126 -12.79 -7.02 2.84
N CYS A 127 -12.72 -6.32 3.98
CA CYS A 127 -12.22 -6.90 5.21
C CYS A 127 -13.17 -7.96 5.79
N VAL A 128 -14.48 -7.76 5.66
CA VAL A 128 -15.51 -8.76 6.03
C VAL A 128 -15.38 -10.00 5.14
N CYS A 129 -15.35 -9.84 3.81
CA CYS A 129 -15.18 -10.95 2.87
C CYS A 129 -13.90 -11.76 3.13
N LYS A 130 -12.81 -11.11 3.54
CA LYS A 130 -11.54 -11.77 3.89
C LYS A 130 -11.51 -12.39 5.29
N GLY A 131 -12.61 -12.37 6.02
CA GLY A 131 -12.69 -12.93 7.37
C GLY A 131 -11.73 -12.31 8.38
N LYS A 132 -11.37 -11.02 8.21
CA LYS A 132 -10.47 -10.37 9.17
C LYS A 132 -11.12 -10.27 10.54
N ARG A 133 -10.45 -10.78 11.58
CA ARG A 133 -10.96 -10.94 12.95
C ARG A 133 -11.71 -9.73 13.52
N ARG A 134 -11.29 -8.51 13.16
CA ARG A 134 -11.91 -7.25 13.61
C ARG A 134 -13.20 -6.90 12.86
N TYR A 135 -13.43 -7.46 11.68
CA TYR A 135 -14.50 -7.09 10.76
C TYR A 135 -15.41 -8.28 10.50
N LYS A 136 -16.42 -8.48 11.36
CA LYS A 136 -17.38 -9.59 11.23
C LYS A 136 -18.56 -9.25 10.32
N SER A 137 -18.96 -7.97 10.29
CA SER A 137 -20.09 -7.45 9.52
C SER A 137 -19.91 -5.95 9.26
N THR A 138 -20.72 -5.38 8.37
CA THR A 138 -20.85 -3.94 8.14
C THR A 138 -22.23 -3.60 7.63
N GLY A 139 -22.81 -2.47 8.07
CA GLY A 139 -24.19 -2.07 7.70
C GLY A 139 -25.27 -3.07 8.09
N GLY A 140 -25.04 -3.87 9.14
CA GLY A 140 -26.01 -4.91 9.57
C GLY A 140 -25.97 -6.19 8.72
N TYR A 141 -24.97 -6.36 7.84
CA TYR A 141 -24.84 -7.52 6.96
C TYR A 141 -23.45 -8.14 7.03
N LYS A 142 -23.36 -9.46 6.75
CA LYS A 142 -22.14 -10.17 6.41
C LYS A 142 -21.95 -10.16 4.91
N PHE A 143 -20.69 -10.33 4.46
CA PHE A 143 -20.35 -10.40 3.04
C PHE A 143 -19.37 -11.53 2.78
N LYS A 144 -19.57 -12.25 1.65
CA LYS A 144 -18.64 -13.24 1.11
C LYS A 144 -18.46 -13.01 -0.38
N TYR A 145 -17.28 -13.34 -0.91
CA TYR A 145 -17.09 -13.35 -2.35
C TYR A 145 -18.02 -14.40 -3.01
N ALA A 146 -18.56 -14.10 -4.18
CA ALA A 146 -19.52 -14.99 -4.85
C ALA A 146 -18.95 -16.38 -5.16
N GLU A 147 -17.65 -16.44 -5.41
CA GLU A 147 -16.92 -17.69 -5.69
C GLU A 147 -16.78 -18.61 -4.44
N GLU A 148 -17.01 -18.07 -3.24
CA GLU A 148 -16.84 -18.79 -1.97
C GLU A 148 -18.17 -19.30 -1.38
N VAL A 149 -19.30 -18.98 -2.02
CA VAL A 149 -20.64 -19.40 -1.58
C VAL A 149 -21.13 -20.53 -2.46
N VAL A 150 -21.10 -21.74 -1.95
CA VAL A 150 -21.80 -22.88 -2.55
C VAL A 150 -23.26 -22.78 -2.09
N LEU A 151 -24.15 -22.45 -3.00
CA LEU A 151 -25.59 -22.52 -2.75
C LEU A 151 -25.97 -24.01 -2.75
N HIS A 152 -26.22 -24.55 -1.56
CA HIS A 152 -26.86 -25.85 -1.44
C HIS A 152 -28.34 -25.66 -1.82
N GLY A 153 -28.68 -26.06 -3.06
CA GLY A 153 -30.05 -26.17 -3.53
C GLY A 153 -30.73 -27.43 -2.99
#